data_6d441140434229ad87bdb097fb194482
#
_entry.id   6d441140434229ad87bdb097fb194482
#
_cell.length_a   1.000
_cell.length_b   1.000
_cell.length_c   1.000
_cell.angle_alpha   90.00
_cell.angle_beta   90.00
_cell.angle_gamma   90.00
#
_symmetry.space_group_name_H-M   'P 1'
#
loop_
_entity.id
_entity.type
_entity.pdbx_description
1 polymer ?
#
loop_
_entity_poly.entity_id
_entity_poly.type
_entity_poly.pdbx_seq_one_letter_code
_entity_poly.pdbx_strand_id
1 'polypeptide(L)'
;MDRVRFITHQGKRILLVDLTNCSAKDVMKVMAEVQRIVTAQPRESTLTLGDLTGAQFSRDAITRMKEVAVFDRPYVRRAAIVGAESLPKVFYEGLKTFSRREFPRFKTRNEALDWLVKEEA
;
A
#
# COMPACT_ATOMS: atom_id res chain seq x y z
N MET A 1 17.22 0.96 -0.11
CA MET A 1 16.12 1.79 0.42
C MET A 1 15.26 0.94 1.33
N ASP A 2 15.12 1.33 2.60
CA ASP A 2 14.41 0.52 3.60
C ASP A 2 12.93 0.87 3.73
N ARG A 3 12.36 1.54 2.74
CA ARG A 3 10.96 1.94 2.78
C ARG A 3 9.99 0.82 2.38
N VAL A 4 10.49 -0.21 1.72
CA VAL A 4 9.67 -1.37 1.33
C VAL A 4 10.34 -2.61 1.88
N ARG A 5 9.71 -3.23 2.88
CA ARG A 5 10.29 -4.40 3.54
C ARG A 5 9.22 -5.29 4.12
N PHE A 6 9.51 -6.57 4.23
CA PHE A 6 8.65 -7.50 4.95
C PHE A 6 8.88 -7.37 6.45
N ILE A 7 7.78 -7.32 7.18
CA ILE A 7 7.77 -7.40 8.64
C ILE A 7 6.91 -8.59 9.06
N THR A 8 7.06 -9.04 10.29
CA THR A 8 6.24 -10.12 10.83
C THR A 8 5.34 -9.57 11.93
N HIS A 9 4.05 -9.90 11.87
CA HIS A 9 3.06 -9.52 12.89
C HIS A 9 2.19 -10.72 13.20
N GLN A 10 2.19 -11.15 14.45
CA GLN A 10 1.45 -12.35 14.89
C GLN A 10 1.73 -13.57 14.00
N GLY A 11 3.00 -13.77 13.65
CA GLY A 11 3.44 -14.92 12.85
C GLY A 11 3.21 -14.81 11.35
N LYS A 12 2.63 -13.72 10.86
CA LYS A 12 2.37 -13.53 9.43
C LYS A 12 3.25 -12.44 8.84
N ARG A 13 3.71 -12.67 7.60
CA ARG A 13 4.53 -11.69 6.88
C ARG A 13 3.64 -10.61 6.27
N ILE A 14 4.04 -9.37 6.43
CA ILE A 14 3.35 -8.22 5.85
C ILE A 14 4.40 -7.36 5.14
N LEU A 15 4.09 -6.94 3.92
CA LEU A 15 4.94 -5.99 3.22
C LEU A 15 4.58 -4.58 3.68
N LEU A 16 5.52 -3.94 4.40
CA LEU A 16 5.36 -2.55 4.81
C LEU A 16 5.86 -1.66 3.69
N VAL A 17 4.98 -0.76 3.25
CA VAL A 17 5.29 0.28 2.27
C VAL A 17 5.28 1.61 3.02
N ASP A 18 6.46 2.08 3.38
CA ASP A 18 6.64 3.27 4.21
C ASP A 18 6.81 4.50 3.34
N LEU A 19 5.72 5.25 3.18
CA LEU A 19 5.71 6.52 2.44
C LEU A 19 5.75 7.74 3.38
N THR A 20 6.01 7.53 4.68
CA THR A 20 5.98 8.64 5.64
C THR A 20 6.93 9.76 5.22
N ASN A 21 6.37 10.96 5.11
CA ASN A 21 7.10 12.18 4.77
C ASN A 21 7.86 12.12 3.42
N CYS A 22 7.46 11.21 2.53
CA CYS A 22 8.06 11.12 1.20
C CYS A 22 7.70 12.32 0.32
N SER A 23 8.67 12.81 -0.45
CA SER A 23 8.38 13.72 -1.55
C SER A 23 7.63 12.96 -2.65
N ALA A 24 6.95 13.68 -3.55
CA ALA A 24 6.27 13.06 -4.68
C ALA A 24 7.23 12.25 -5.55
N LYS A 25 8.46 12.73 -5.73
CA LYS A 25 9.49 12.02 -6.48
C LYS A 25 9.86 10.70 -5.82
N ASP A 26 10.01 10.70 -4.50
CA ASP A 26 10.34 9.48 -3.75
C ASP A 26 9.16 8.50 -3.74
N VAL A 27 7.94 8.99 -3.70
CA VAL A 27 6.75 8.12 -3.82
C VAL A 27 6.83 7.31 -5.11
N MET A 28 7.21 7.93 -6.23
CA MET A 28 7.33 7.22 -7.51
C MET A 28 8.39 6.12 -7.46
N LYS A 29 9.53 6.39 -6.83
CA LYS A 29 10.60 5.39 -6.66
C LYS A 29 10.16 4.23 -5.79
N VAL A 30 9.47 4.52 -4.70
CA VAL A 30 8.94 3.49 -3.79
C VAL A 30 7.92 2.62 -4.50
N MET A 31 7.04 3.23 -5.31
CA MET A 31 6.04 2.47 -6.06
C MET A 31 6.67 1.49 -7.04
N ALA A 32 7.75 1.87 -7.71
CA ALA A 32 8.47 0.96 -8.61
C ALA A 32 9.02 -0.25 -7.83
N GLU A 33 9.57 -0.02 -6.64
CA GLU A 33 10.09 -1.08 -5.78
C GLU A 33 8.97 -2.01 -5.30
N VAL A 34 7.81 -1.44 -4.92
CA VAL A 34 6.63 -2.22 -4.50
C VAL A 34 6.20 -3.16 -5.61
N GLN A 35 6.07 -2.65 -6.83
CA GLN A 35 5.67 -3.47 -7.97
C GLN A 35 6.64 -4.63 -8.19
N ARG A 36 7.94 -4.36 -8.16
CA ARG A 36 8.96 -5.39 -8.34
C ARG A 36 8.85 -6.50 -7.30
N ILE A 37 8.67 -6.13 -6.04
CA ILE A 37 8.60 -7.10 -4.94
C ILE A 37 7.29 -7.88 -4.98
N VAL A 38 6.16 -7.20 -5.12
CA VAL A 38 4.83 -7.83 -5.05
C VAL A 38 4.60 -8.78 -6.22
N THR A 39 4.98 -8.39 -7.43
CA THR A 39 4.77 -9.23 -8.61
C THR A 39 5.68 -10.45 -8.64
N ALA A 40 6.68 -10.52 -7.76
CA ALA A 40 7.53 -11.70 -7.59
C ALA A 40 6.97 -12.69 -6.57
N GLN A 41 5.87 -12.36 -5.89
CA GLN A 41 5.26 -13.25 -4.88
C GLN A 41 4.25 -14.20 -5.53
N PRO A 42 3.89 -15.30 -4.84
CA PRO A 42 2.79 -16.14 -5.30
C PRO A 42 1.48 -15.36 -5.39
N ARG A 43 0.57 -15.81 -6.24
CA ARG A 43 -0.74 -15.16 -6.39
C ARG A 43 -1.52 -15.22 -5.08
N GLU A 44 -2.25 -14.14 -4.79
CA GLU A 44 -3.14 -14.03 -3.63
C GLU A 44 -2.47 -14.31 -2.28
N SER A 45 -1.17 -14.00 -2.17
CA SER A 45 -0.38 -14.35 -0.98
C SER A 45 0.03 -13.15 -0.13
N THR A 46 0.10 -11.96 -0.71
CA THR A 46 0.77 -10.83 -0.06
C THR A 46 -0.21 -9.98 0.75
N LEU A 47 0.16 -9.70 1.99
CA LEU A 47 -0.51 -8.70 2.83
C LEU A 47 0.32 -7.42 2.75
N THR A 48 -0.30 -6.29 2.45
CA THR A 48 0.41 -5.02 2.32
C THR A 48 -0.15 -3.96 3.26
N LEU A 49 0.75 -3.19 3.86
CA LEU A 49 0.41 -2.02 4.67
C LEU A 49 1.12 -0.81 4.09
N GLY A 50 0.35 0.15 3.59
CA GLY A 50 0.89 1.42 3.12
C GLY A 50 0.68 2.51 4.16
N ASP A 51 1.77 3.15 4.59
CA ASP A 51 1.71 4.29 5.50
C ASP A 51 2.01 5.55 4.71
N LEU A 52 0.98 6.37 4.51
CA LEU A 52 1.02 7.58 3.69
C LEU A 52 1.18 8.86 4.53
N THR A 53 1.40 8.73 5.83
CA THR A 53 1.47 9.88 6.74
C THR A 53 2.52 10.90 6.27
N GLY A 54 2.07 12.13 6.01
CA GLY A 54 2.96 13.22 5.60
C GLY A 54 3.52 13.11 4.19
N ALA A 55 3.09 12.13 3.40
CA ALA A 55 3.56 11.97 2.02
C ALA A 55 3.02 13.09 1.13
N GLN A 56 3.81 13.47 0.13
CA GLN A 56 3.42 14.45 -0.88
C GLN A 56 3.09 13.73 -2.19
N PHE A 57 2.00 14.15 -2.83
CA PHE A 57 1.53 13.52 -4.05
C PHE A 57 1.46 14.53 -5.19
N SER A 58 2.01 14.15 -6.34
CA SER A 58 1.83 14.88 -7.61
C SER A 58 0.87 14.07 -8.48
N ARG A 59 0.45 14.68 -9.58
CA ARG A 59 -0.36 13.95 -10.58
C ARG A 59 0.36 12.69 -11.06
N ASP A 60 1.67 12.81 -11.34
CA ASP A 60 2.46 11.68 -11.81
C ASP A 60 2.57 10.58 -10.75
N ALA A 61 2.78 10.97 -9.49
CA ALA A 61 2.83 10.02 -8.38
C ALA A 61 1.50 9.26 -8.24
N ILE A 62 0.37 9.96 -8.31
CA ILE A 62 -0.96 9.34 -8.24
C ILE A 62 -1.17 8.39 -9.43
N THR A 63 -0.80 8.81 -10.63
CA THR A 63 -0.90 7.95 -11.82
C THR A 63 -0.09 6.67 -11.62
N ARG A 64 1.13 6.80 -11.13
CA ARG A 64 1.99 5.65 -10.88
C ARG A 64 1.40 4.72 -9.81
N MET A 65 0.83 5.27 -8.76
CA MET A 65 0.17 4.48 -7.72
C MET A 65 -0.99 3.67 -8.29
N LYS A 66 -1.79 4.27 -9.17
CA LYS A 66 -2.90 3.57 -9.84
C LYS A 66 -2.40 2.41 -10.69
N GLU A 67 -1.33 2.64 -11.46
CA GLU A 67 -0.74 1.59 -12.29
C GLU A 67 -0.24 0.42 -11.45
N VAL A 68 0.51 0.72 -10.37
CA VAL A 68 1.04 -0.30 -9.47
C VAL A 68 -0.10 -1.08 -8.81
N ALA A 69 -1.17 -0.38 -8.40
CA ALA A 69 -2.32 -1.04 -7.78
C ALA A 69 -2.96 -2.06 -8.73
N VAL A 70 -3.02 -1.75 -10.02
CA VAL A 70 -3.54 -2.68 -11.04
C VAL A 70 -2.60 -3.87 -11.22
N PHE A 71 -1.30 -3.62 -11.38
CA PHE A 71 -0.32 -4.70 -11.58
C PHE A 71 -0.22 -5.63 -10.36
N ASP A 72 -0.33 -5.08 -9.15
CA ASP A 72 -0.20 -5.86 -7.92
C ASP A 72 -1.45 -6.67 -7.57
N ARG A 73 -2.59 -6.31 -8.14
CA ARG A 73 -3.89 -6.90 -7.77
C ARG A 73 -3.90 -8.43 -7.69
N PRO A 74 -3.35 -9.17 -8.68
CA PRO A 74 -3.42 -10.65 -8.62
C PRO A 74 -2.62 -11.27 -7.48
N TYR A 75 -1.70 -10.53 -6.89
CA TYR A 75 -0.74 -11.05 -5.91
C TYR A 75 -1.07 -10.65 -4.48
N VAL A 76 -1.93 -9.64 -4.29
CA VAL A 76 -2.25 -9.11 -2.97
C VAL A 76 -3.54 -9.73 -2.46
N ARG A 77 -3.46 -10.32 -1.27
CA ARG A 77 -4.62 -10.90 -0.58
C ARG A 77 -5.42 -9.84 0.15
N ARG A 78 -4.73 -8.96 0.89
CA ARG A 78 -5.33 -7.83 1.60
C ARG A 78 -4.37 -6.66 1.59
N ALA A 79 -4.93 -5.47 1.54
CA ALA A 79 -4.17 -4.23 1.64
C ALA A 79 -4.84 -3.29 2.62
N ALA A 80 -4.07 -2.57 3.42
CA ALA A 80 -4.56 -1.56 4.36
C ALA A 80 -3.73 -0.30 4.22
N ILE A 81 -4.32 0.85 4.57
CA ILE A 81 -3.66 2.14 4.48
C ILE A 81 -3.76 2.86 5.82
N VAL A 82 -2.67 3.52 6.21
CA VAL A 82 -2.59 4.43 7.34
C VAL A 82 -2.19 5.81 6.81
N GLY A 83 -2.68 6.88 7.43
CA GLY A 83 -2.33 8.23 7.03
C GLY A 83 -2.98 8.69 5.72
N ALA A 84 -4.16 8.16 5.39
CA ALA A 84 -4.85 8.47 4.14
C ALA A 84 -5.30 9.92 4.04
N GLU A 85 -5.32 10.67 5.13
CA GLU A 85 -5.63 12.10 5.14
C GLU A 85 -4.62 12.92 4.34
N SER A 86 -3.42 12.39 4.11
CA SER A 86 -2.43 13.02 3.23
C SER A 86 -2.80 12.89 1.75
N LEU A 87 -3.72 11.98 1.42
CA LEU A 87 -4.17 11.71 0.05
C LEU A 87 -5.52 12.37 -0.16
N PRO A 88 -5.66 13.30 -1.12
CA PRO A 88 -6.96 13.90 -1.40
C PRO A 88 -8.03 12.85 -1.67
N LYS A 89 -9.23 13.08 -1.14
CA LYS A 89 -10.33 12.12 -1.23
C LYS A 89 -10.62 11.68 -2.68
N VAL A 90 -10.59 12.61 -3.62
CA VAL A 90 -10.87 12.29 -5.04
C VAL A 90 -9.83 11.31 -5.59
N PHE A 91 -8.58 11.42 -5.16
CA PHE A 91 -7.52 10.51 -5.60
C PHE A 91 -7.66 9.15 -4.94
N TYR A 92 -8.05 9.12 -3.66
CA TYR A 92 -8.31 7.85 -2.97
C TYR A 92 -9.44 7.07 -3.66
N GLU A 93 -10.55 7.74 -3.96
CA GLU A 93 -11.66 7.12 -4.66
C GLU A 93 -11.27 6.68 -6.08
N GLY A 94 -10.47 7.49 -6.77
CA GLY A 94 -9.94 7.14 -8.08
C GLY A 94 -9.04 5.92 -8.05
N LEU A 95 -8.21 5.80 -7.01
CA LEU A 95 -7.34 4.65 -6.83
C LEU A 95 -8.15 3.36 -6.70
N LYS A 96 -9.19 3.37 -5.86
CA LYS A 96 -10.08 2.23 -5.64
C LYS A 96 -10.81 1.85 -6.94
N THR A 97 -11.42 2.83 -7.59
CA THR A 97 -12.22 2.60 -8.80
C THR A 97 -11.37 2.09 -9.95
N PHE A 98 -10.21 2.71 -10.18
CA PHE A 98 -9.32 2.34 -11.27
C PHE A 98 -8.74 0.94 -11.09
N SER A 99 -8.31 0.61 -9.89
CA SER A 99 -7.67 -0.68 -9.60
C SER A 99 -8.66 -1.80 -9.29
N ARG A 100 -9.90 -1.46 -9.00
CA ARG A 100 -10.92 -2.40 -8.51
C ARG A 100 -10.48 -3.10 -7.23
N ARG A 101 -9.73 -2.37 -6.38
CA ARG A 101 -9.21 -2.88 -5.11
C ARG A 101 -9.78 -2.12 -3.95
N GLU A 102 -9.89 -2.79 -2.79
CA GLU A 102 -10.24 -2.15 -1.53
C GLU A 102 -8.99 -1.81 -0.76
N PHE A 103 -8.98 -0.60 -0.19
CA PHE A 103 -7.89 -0.12 0.65
C PHE A 103 -8.48 0.46 1.94
N PRO A 104 -8.90 -0.40 2.89
CA PRO A 104 -9.42 0.08 4.17
C PRO A 104 -8.41 1.00 4.86
N ARG A 105 -8.93 2.07 5.45
CA ARG A 105 -8.12 3.09 6.12
C ARG A 105 -8.16 2.89 7.62
N PHE A 106 -7.01 3.04 8.24
CA PHE A 106 -6.87 2.92 9.70
C PHE A 106 -6.12 4.13 10.24
N LYS A 107 -6.33 4.42 11.52
CA LYS A 107 -5.67 5.56 12.17
C LYS A 107 -4.24 5.24 12.58
N THR A 108 -3.96 3.99 12.93
CA THR A 108 -2.64 3.57 13.40
C THR A 108 -2.17 2.32 12.66
N ARG A 109 -0.85 2.13 12.64
CA ARG A 109 -0.26 0.91 12.07
C ARG A 109 -0.73 -0.33 12.81
N ASN A 110 -0.84 -0.28 14.13
CA ASN A 110 -1.28 -1.45 14.92
C ASN A 110 -2.68 -1.89 14.55
N GLU A 111 -3.62 -0.97 14.39
CA GLU A 111 -4.97 -1.30 13.96
C GLU A 111 -4.97 -1.97 12.58
N ALA A 112 -4.19 -1.41 11.65
CA ALA A 112 -4.08 -1.95 10.29
C ALA A 112 -3.43 -3.34 10.30
N LEU A 113 -2.36 -3.52 11.07
CA LEU A 113 -1.66 -4.80 11.18
C LEU A 113 -2.58 -5.88 11.75
N ASP A 114 -3.33 -5.57 12.81
CA ASP A 114 -4.26 -6.51 13.41
C ASP A 114 -5.35 -6.94 12.43
N TRP A 115 -5.86 -5.99 11.65
CA TRP A 115 -6.86 -6.31 10.63
C TRP A 115 -6.30 -7.20 9.52
N LEU A 116 -5.06 -6.90 9.07
CA LEU A 116 -4.42 -7.64 7.98
C LEU A 116 -4.21 -9.12 8.32
N VAL A 117 -3.91 -9.42 9.57
CA VAL A 117 -3.62 -10.80 10.00
C VAL A 117 -4.84 -11.52 10.53
N LYS A 118 -5.98 -10.85 10.61
CA LYS A 118 -7.21 -11.45 11.12
C LYS A 118 -7.66 -12.58 10.20
N GLU A 119 -7.97 -13.73 10.78
CA GLU A 119 -8.45 -14.87 10.00
C GLU A 119 -9.81 -14.57 9.40
N GLU A 120 -9.98 -15.00 8.16
CA GLU A 120 -11.27 -14.91 7.48
C GLU A 120 -12.17 -16.02 7.99
N ALA A 121 -13.39 -15.62 8.34
CA ALA A 121 -14.41 -16.57 8.77
C ALA A 121 -14.92 -17.39 7.58
#